data_19e2ffaa0186df4f5dd8b844eb9ea06b
#
_entry.id   19e2ffaa0186df4f5dd8b844eb9ea06b
#
_cell.length_a   1.000
_cell.length_b   1.000
_cell.length_c   1.000
_cell.angle_alpha   90.00
_cell.angle_beta   90.00
_cell.angle_gamma   90.00
#
_symmetry.space_group_name_H-M   'P 1'
#
loop_
_entity.id
_entity.type
_entity.pdbx_description
1 polymer ?
#
loop_
_entity_poly.entity_id
_entity_poly.type
_entity_poly.pdbx_seq_one_letter_code
_entity_poly.pdbx_strand_id
1 'polypeptide(L)'
;MLVQGFYTHRPYFKEILKNTTGNILECGCGEGSTMMIREHIRGTDRILVSLESNLEWLSKYTHLADANHVLQHVIADNEDCVKTGNKWVEHIEANQLTNFEVVFLDSSPWMSRKCCFDYFLDKAKVIIIHDFDYFPNNNIIGKTILRTCVDNKEKIECDLTGVVKNYKLFYPPYKHFVGTTGPPTLVCSNIMDHEEFDTLVRIIQTNEASYYV
;
A
#
# COMPACT_ATOMS: atom_id res chain seq x y z
N MET A 1 -3.01 3.87 -23.30
CA MET A 1 -1.96 4.51 -22.48
C MET A 1 -1.21 3.41 -21.77
N LEU A 2 0.09 3.25 -22.01
CA LEU A 2 0.89 2.24 -21.29
C LEU A 2 0.95 2.64 -19.82
N VAL A 3 0.42 1.80 -18.95
CA VAL A 3 0.56 1.99 -17.50
C VAL A 3 2.02 1.73 -17.16
N GLN A 4 2.74 2.73 -16.67
CA GLN A 4 4.09 2.55 -16.19
C GLN A 4 4.07 1.59 -15.01
N GLY A 5 5.09 0.74 -14.84
CA GLY A 5 5.14 -0.29 -13.81
C GLY A 5 4.91 0.23 -12.37
N PHE A 6 5.20 1.51 -12.12
CA PHE A 6 4.98 2.19 -10.84
C PHE A 6 3.51 2.50 -10.52
N TYR A 7 2.57 2.30 -11.46
CA TYR A 7 1.17 2.67 -11.29
C TYR A 7 0.22 1.47 -11.27
N THR A 8 0.73 0.27 -11.13
CA THR A 8 -0.06 -0.97 -11.21
C THR A 8 -1.12 -1.08 -10.13
N HIS A 9 -0.92 -0.45 -8.97
CA HIS A 9 -1.88 -0.40 -7.86
C HIS A 9 -3.08 0.53 -8.11
N ARG A 10 -2.97 1.53 -9.00
CA ARG A 10 -3.97 2.61 -9.15
C ARG A 10 -5.40 2.13 -9.42
N PRO A 11 -5.66 1.17 -10.31
CA PRO A 11 -7.02 0.73 -10.57
C PRO A 11 -7.70 0.19 -9.32
N TYR A 12 -7.02 -0.67 -8.59
CA TYR A 12 -7.54 -1.30 -7.38
C TYR A 12 -7.74 -0.29 -6.27
N PHE A 13 -6.75 0.54 -6.04
CA PHE A 13 -6.79 1.56 -5.00
C PHE A 13 -7.91 2.57 -5.24
N LYS A 14 -8.12 3.00 -6.49
CA LYS A 14 -9.20 3.93 -6.85
C LYS A 14 -10.59 3.36 -6.53
N GLU A 15 -10.81 2.07 -6.80
CA GLU A 15 -12.09 1.44 -6.44
C GLU A 15 -12.26 1.30 -4.93
N ILE A 16 -11.18 1.00 -4.20
CA ILE A 16 -11.22 0.97 -2.73
C ILE A 16 -11.59 2.35 -2.17
N LEU A 17 -10.97 3.41 -2.67
CA LEU A 17 -11.27 4.79 -2.24
C LEU A 17 -12.74 5.19 -2.47
N LYS A 18 -13.36 4.72 -3.57
CA LYS A 18 -14.78 4.96 -3.87
C LYS A 18 -15.73 4.21 -2.92
N ASN A 19 -15.29 3.07 -2.38
CA ASN A 19 -16.09 2.20 -1.53
C ASN A 19 -15.73 2.31 -0.04
N THR A 20 -14.97 3.34 0.33
CA THR A 20 -14.59 3.68 1.70
C THR A 20 -14.82 5.17 1.95
N THR A 21 -15.00 5.56 3.20
CA THR A 21 -15.33 6.95 3.57
C THR A 21 -14.42 7.53 4.64
N GLY A 22 -13.67 6.68 5.36
CA GLY A 22 -12.79 7.10 6.45
C GLY A 22 -11.44 7.64 5.99
N ASN A 23 -10.62 7.98 6.96
CA ASN A 23 -9.28 8.54 6.73
C ASN A 23 -8.33 7.54 6.09
N ILE A 24 -7.28 8.05 5.48
CA ILE A 24 -6.31 7.29 4.69
C ILE A 24 -4.91 7.56 5.23
N LEU A 25 -4.15 6.49 5.44
CA LEU A 25 -2.71 6.55 5.67
C LEU A 25 -1.99 6.03 4.43
N GLU A 26 -1.02 6.79 3.95
CA GLU A 26 -0.10 6.43 2.90
C GLU A 26 1.32 6.34 3.48
N CYS A 27 1.93 5.18 3.39
CA CYS A 27 3.33 4.97 3.75
C CYS A 27 4.17 4.83 2.47
N GLY A 28 4.93 5.87 2.16
CA GLY A 28 5.65 6.05 0.90
C GLY A 28 4.88 6.95 -0.08
N CYS A 29 5.32 8.19 -0.24
CA CYS A 29 4.73 9.14 -1.20
C CYS A 29 5.09 8.77 -2.64
N GLY A 30 4.17 8.94 -3.57
CA GLY A 30 4.43 8.69 -4.97
C GLY A 30 3.48 9.38 -5.93
N GLU A 31 3.93 9.62 -7.18
CA GLU A 31 3.07 10.19 -8.23
C GLU A 31 1.84 9.33 -8.52
N GLY A 32 2.00 8.00 -8.33
CA GLY A 32 0.94 7.02 -8.58
C GLY A 32 -0.17 7.03 -7.53
N SER A 33 0.16 7.31 -6.28
CA SER A 33 -0.76 7.22 -5.14
C SER A 33 -1.11 8.59 -4.56
N THR A 34 -0.14 9.38 -4.10
CA THR A 34 -0.36 10.65 -3.38
C THR A 34 -1.29 11.59 -4.14
N MET A 35 -1.01 11.84 -5.43
CA MET A 35 -1.83 12.72 -6.26
C MET A 35 -3.23 12.16 -6.47
N MET A 36 -3.35 10.85 -6.71
CA MET A 36 -4.63 10.19 -6.93
C MET A 36 -5.51 10.22 -5.68
N ILE A 37 -4.94 9.93 -4.50
CA ILE A 37 -5.68 9.99 -3.23
C ILE A 37 -6.12 11.43 -2.98
N ARG A 38 -5.21 12.37 -3.14
CA ARG A 38 -5.48 13.81 -2.94
C ARG A 38 -6.61 14.31 -3.82
N GLU A 39 -6.63 13.93 -5.10
CA GLU A 39 -7.73 14.26 -6.01
C GLU A 39 -9.05 13.64 -5.56
N HIS A 40 -9.01 12.38 -5.10
CA HIS A 40 -10.21 11.65 -4.68
C HIS A 40 -10.86 12.25 -3.43
N ILE A 41 -10.05 12.69 -2.44
CA ILE A 41 -10.59 13.27 -1.19
C ILE A 41 -10.97 14.73 -1.30
N ARG A 42 -10.69 15.39 -2.44
CA ARG A 42 -11.02 16.80 -2.63
C ARG A 42 -12.51 17.07 -2.43
N GLY A 43 -12.84 18.00 -1.54
CA GLY A 43 -14.23 18.35 -1.21
C GLY A 43 -14.94 17.36 -0.29
N THR A 44 -14.21 16.46 0.34
CA THR A 44 -14.68 15.57 1.40
C THR A 44 -14.05 15.96 2.74
N ASP A 45 -14.58 15.41 3.84
CA ASP A 45 -14.02 15.59 5.19
C ASP A 45 -12.92 14.54 5.51
N ARG A 46 -12.53 13.72 4.53
CA ARG A 46 -11.49 12.70 4.71
C ARG A 46 -10.12 13.35 4.89
N ILE A 47 -9.33 12.77 5.77
CA ILE A 47 -7.95 13.18 5.99
C ILE A 47 -7.02 12.14 5.36
N LEU A 48 -6.04 12.63 4.61
CA LEU A 48 -4.88 11.88 4.15
C LEU A 48 -3.69 12.24 5.02
N VAL A 49 -3.03 11.24 5.57
CA VAL A 49 -1.70 11.38 6.13
C VAL A 49 -0.72 10.61 5.25
N SER A 50 0.27 11.31 4.69
CA SER A 50 1.32 10.69 3.87
C SER A 50 2.64 10.76 4.60
N LEU A 51 3.25 9.60 4.78
CA LEU A 51 4.55 9.41 5.44
C LEU A 51 5.63 9.10 4.40
N GLU A 52 6.80 9.71 4.52
CA GLU A 52 7.93 9.48 3.63
C GLU A 52 9.26 9.59 4.41
N SER A 53 10.18 8.66 4.18
CA SER A 53 11.50 8.67 4.84
C SER A 53 12.56 9.44 4.06
N ASN A 54 12.41 9.59 2.76
CA ASN A 54 13.30 10.40 1.94
C ASN A 54 12.84 11.86 1.90
N LEU A 55 13.57 12.73 2.58
CA LEU A 55 13.21 14.16 2.71
C LEU A 55 13.19 14.88 1.35
N GLU A 56 14.12 14.55 0.46
CA GLU A 56 14.16 15.14 -0.89
C GLU A 56 12.93 14.72 -1.70
N TRP A 57 12.56 13.44 -1.59
CA TRP A 57 11.35 12.93 -2.24
C TRP A 57 10.08 13.55 -1.65
N LEU A 58 9.97 13.61 -0.33
CA LEU A 58 8.85 14.26 0.38
C LEU A 58 8.68 15.71 -0.05
N SER A 59 9.79 16.43 -0.27
CA SER A 59 9.77 17.85 -0.65
C SER A 59 9.00 18.13 -1.95
N LYS A 60 8.90 17.15 -2.85
CA LYS A 60 8.16 17.25 -4.11
C LYS A 60 6.65 17.36 -3.89
N TYR A 61 6.16 16.91 -2.75
CA TYR A 61 4.73 16.86 -2.41
C TYR A 61 4.30 17.91 -1.40
N THR A 62 5.22 18.70 -0.83
CA THR A 62 4.89 19.71 0.21
C THR A 62 3.85 20.72 -0.21
N HIS A 63 3.77 21.03 -1.51
CA HIS A 63 2.77 21.93 -2.09
C HIS A 63 1.34 21.38 -2.04
N LEU A 64 1.16 20.09 -1.71
CA LEU A 64 -0.15 19.44 -1.58
C LEU A 64 -0.69 19.48 -0.16
N ALA A 65 0.13 19.89 0.82
CA ALA A 65 -0.28 19.97 2.21
C ALA A 65 -1.37 21.01 2.44
N ASP A 66 -2.41 20.62 3.14
CA ASP A 66 -3.48 21.50 3.60
C ASP A 66 -4.20 20.89 4.84
N ALA A 67 -5.39 21.41 5.17
CA ALA A 67 -6.14 20.92 6.33
C ALA A 67 -6.55 19.44 6.22
N ASN A 68 -6.68 18.91 5.00
CA ASN A 68 -7.10 17.54 4.72
C ASN A 68 -5.93 16.64 4.26
N HIS A 69 -4.73 17.18 4.07
CA HIS A 69 -3.56 16.42 3.68
C HIS A 69 -2.33 16.78 4.51
N VAL A 70 -1.96 15.91 5.41
CA VAL A 70 -0.80 16.05 6.28
C VAL A 70 0.36 15.22 5.73
N LEU A 71 1.51 15.87 5.51
CA LEU A 71 2.75 15.23 5.08
C LEU A 71 3.72 15.18 6.26
N GLN A 72 4.28 13.99 6.53
CA GLN A 72 5.23 13.82 7.63
C GLN A 72 6.49 13.10 7.17
N HIS A 73 7.63 13.58 7.65
CA HIS A 73 8.91 12.93 7.43
C HIS A 73 9.18 11.88 8.51
N VAL A 74 9.38 10.65 8.09
CA VAL A 74 9.80 9.55 8.98
C VAL A 74 11.32 9.55 9.04
N ILE A 75 11.88 9.86 10.20
CA ILE A 75 13.32 9.80 10.41
C ILE A 75 13.71 8.34 10.59
N ALA A 76 14.20 7.72 9.53
CA ALA A 76 14.62 6.33 9.49
C ALA A 76 16.04 6.24 8.96
N ASP A 77 16.87 5.49 9.69
CA ASP A 77 18.22 5.15 9.24
C ASP A 77 18.13 3.94 8.30
N ASN A 78 18.71 4.05 7.11
CA ASN A 78 18.64 2.99 6.10
C ASN A 78 19.76 1.94 6.23
N GLU A 79 20.59 2.01 7.27
CA GLU A 79 21.69 1.07 7.47
C GLU A 79 21.22 -0.34 7.86
N ASP A 80 20.09 -0.43 8.59
CA ASP A 80 19.50 -1.69 9.05
C ASP A 80 18.01 -1.71 8.73
N CYS A 81 17.60 -2.66 7.89
CA CYS A 81 16.22 -2.74 7.41
C CYS A 81 15.19 -3.00 8.50
N VAL A 82 15.53 -3.82 9.50
CA VAL A 82 14.63 -4.13 10.61
C VAL A 82 14.46 -2.91 11.50
N LYS A 83 15.55 -2.25 11.83
CA LYS A 83 15.51 -0.99 12.60
C LYS A 83 14.74 0.09 11.86
N THR A 84 14.98 0.21 10.54
CA THR A 84 14.23 1.16 9.70
C THR A 84 12.74 0.84 9.70
N GLY A 85 12.37 -0.42 9.54
CA GLY A 85 10.96 -0.85 9.61
C GLY A 85 10.32 -0.48 10.95
N ASN A 86 11.02 -0.73 12.06
CA ASN A 86 10.53 -0.37 13.40
C ASN A 86 10.39 1.15 13.58
N LYS A 87 11.28 1.95 13.00
CA LYS A 87 11.17 3.43 13.04
C LYS A 87 9.89 3.96 12.41
N TRP A 88 9.39 3.31 11.38
CA TRP A 88 8.09 3.67 10.81
C TRP A 88 6.96 3.44 11.81
N VAL A 89 6.96 2.30 12.50
CA VAL A 89 5.96 2.00 13.52
C VAL A 89 6.09 2.94 14.72
N GLU A 90 7.30 3.18 15.21
CA GLU A 90 7.57 4.14 16.29
C GLU A 90 7.05 5.54 15.94
N HIS A 91 7.26 6.00 14.69
CA HIS A 91 6.75 7.28 14.20
C HIS A 91 5.22 7.32 14.21
N ILE A 92 4.58 6.26 13.73
CA ILE A 92 3.12 6.12 13.73
C ILE A 92 2.56 6.20 15.13
N GLU A 93 3.16 5.48 16.09
CA GLU A 93 2.74 5.47 17.49
C GLU A 93 2.95 6.81 18.18
N ALA A 94 4.15 7.41 18.02
CA ALA A 94 4.48 8.70 18.62
C ALA A 94 3.57 9.84 18.15
N ASN A 95 3.07 9.76 16.92
CA ASN A 95 2.14 10.74 16.36
C ASN A 95 0.67 10.31 16.47
N GLN A 96 0.36 9.22 17.18
CA GLN A 96 -0.99 8.69 17.41
C GLN A 96 -1.79 8.46 16.11
N LEU A 97 -1.11 8.00 15.06
CA LEU A 97 -1.69 7.77 13.74
C LEU A 97 -2.43 6.41 13.72
N THR A 98 -3.62 6.34 14.29
CA THR A 98 -4.32 5.05 14.53
C THR A 98 -5.67 4.90 13.85
N ASN A 99 -6.36 5.98 13.49
CA ASN A 99 -7.76 5.91 13.02
C ASN A 99 -7.85 6.04 11.49
N PHE A 100 -7.35 5.02 10.78
CA PHE A 100 -7.41 4.98 9.34
C PHE A 100 -8.30 3.82 8.87
N GLU A 101 -9.21 4.11 7.95
CA GLU A 101 -10.00 3.07 7.29
C GLU A 101 -9.18 2.36 6.22
N VAL A 102 -8.35 3.11 5.50
CA VAL A 102 -7.49 2.60 4.42
C VAL A 102 -6.03 2.90 4.73
N VAL A 103 -5.20 1.87 4.63
CA VAL A 103 -3.74 1.99 4.75
C VAL A 103 -3.09 1.50 3.47
N PHE A 104 -2.32 2.36 2.81
CA PHE A 104 -1.54 2.04 1.62
C PHE A 104 -0.05 1.97 1.96
N LEU A 105 0.58 0.86 1.62
CA LEU A 105 1.97 0.56 1.95
C LEU A 105 2.80 0.43 0.67
N ASP A 106 3.64 1.44 0.43
CA ASP A 106 4.60 1.50 -0.68
C ASP A 106 5.95 2.09 -0.25
N SER A 107 6.23 2.04 1.06
CA SER A 107 7.44 2.59 1.66
C SER A 107 8.69 1.78 1.34
N SER A 108 9.84 2.42 1.44
CA SER A 108 11.17 1.80 1.36
C SER A 108 11.90 1.97 2.72
N PRO A 109 12.68 0.99 3.15
CA PRO A 109 12.88 -0.36 2.59
C PRO A 109 11.65 -1.26 2.76
N TRP A 110 11.67 -2.44 2.11
CA TRP A 110 10.53 -3.39 2.16
C TRP A 110 10.13 -3.83 3.57
N MET A 111 11.07 -3.88 4.50
CA MET A 111 10.78 -4.19 5.88
C MET A 111 9.82 -3.17 6.52
N SER A 112 9.85 -1.91 6.09
CA SER A 112 8.89 -0.92 6.60
C SER A 112 7.45 -1.25 6.19
N ARG A 113 7.24 -1.81 4.97
CA ARG A 113 5.92 -2.31 4.55
C ARG A 113 5.46 -3.45 5.45
N LYS A 114 6.37 -4.41 5.76
CA LYS A 114 6.05 -5.54 6.65
C LYS A 114 5.72 -5.10 8.06
N CYS A 115 6.54 -4.22 8.65
CA CYS A 115 6.30 -3.72 10.01
C CYS A 115 4.99 -2.92 10.10
N CYS A 116 4.73 -2.05 9.12
CA CYS A 116 3.46 -1.31 9.06
C CYS A 116 2.26 -2.23 8.79
N PHE A 117 2.42 -3.25 7.95
CA PHE A 117 1.40 -4.26 7.72
C PHE A 117 1.01 -4.97 9.03
N ASP A 118 1.99 -5.50 9.75
CA ASP A 118 1.75 -6.19 11.03
C ASP A 118 1.07 -5.26 12.05
N TYR A 119 1.47 -3.99 12.06
CA TYR A 119 0.90 -3.00 12.98
C TYR A 119 -0.56 -2.68 12.69
N PHE A 120 -0.95 -2.59 11.41
CA PHE A 120 -2.29 -2.19 11.00
C PHE A 120 -3.25 -3.34 10.72
N LEU A 121 -2.78 -4.60 10.72
CA LEU A 121 -3.55 -5.75 10.28
C LEU A 121 -4.93 -5.89 10.95
N ASP A 122 -5.00 -5.60 12.24
CA ASP A 122 -6.23 -5.65 13.03
C ASP A 122 -6.77 -4.23 13.39
N LYS A 123 -6.26 -3.19 12.75
CA LYS A 123 -6.63 -1.78 13.03
C LYS A 123 -7.24 -1.07 11.84
N ALA A 124 -6.78 -1.35 10.64
CA ALA A 124 -7.30 -0.76 9.41
C ALA A 124 -8.35 -1.65 8.76
N LYS A 125 -9.41 -1.05 8.22
CA LYS A 125 -10.45 -1.81 7.51
C LYS A 125 -9.92 -2.44 6.23
N VAL A 126 -9.10 -1.71 5.48
CA VAL A 126 -8.47 -2.20 4.25
C VAL A 126 -6.99 -1.84 4.25
N ILE A 127 -6.14 -2.83 3.99
CA ILE A 127 -4.72 -2.63 3.76
C ILE A 127 -4.41 -2.96 2.31
N ILE A 128 -3.64 -2.10 1.66
CA ILE A 128 -3.17 -2.25 0.29
C ILE A 128 -1.65 -2.23 0.32
N ILE A 129 -1.02 -3.27 -0.23
CA ILE A 129 0.45 -3.32 -0.36
C ILE A 129 0.82 -3.38 -1.83
N HIS A 130 1.55 -2.36 -2.30
CA HIS A 130 2.09 -2.34 -3.66
C HIS A 130 3.30 -3.26 -3.76
N ASP A 131 3.48 -3.86 -4.93
CA ASP A 131 4.61 -4.77 -5.24
C ASP A 131 4.77 -5.91 -4.23
N PHE A 132 3.68 -6.53 -3.81
CA PHE A 132 3.68 -7.48 -2.71
C PHE A 132 4.46 -8.75 -2.99
N ASP A 133 4.27 -9.37 -4.16
CA ASP A 133 4.94 -10.60 -4.55
C ASP A 133 5.91 -10.33 -5.70
N TYR A 134 7.11 -9.93 -5.37
CA TYR A 134 8.11 -9.63 -6.38
C TYR A 134 8.70 -10.88 -7.05
N PHE A 135 8.60 -12.03 -6.39
CA PHE A 135 9.04 -13.33 -6.89
C PHE A 135 7.96 -14.37 -6.60
N PRO A 136 6.99 -14.57 -7.50
CA PRO A 136 6.04 -15.66 -7.35
C PRO A 136 6.82 -16.96 -7.26
N ASN A 137 6.93 -17.49 -6.06
CA ASN A 137 7.69 -18.70 -5.83
C ASN A 137 6.74 -19.88 -5.98
N ASN A 138 6.76 -20.51 -7.16
CA ASN A 138 6.27 -21.87 -7.39
C ASN A 138 4.85 -22.18 -6.89
N ASN A 139 3.87 -21.32 -7.18
CA ASN A 139 2.44 -21.61 -6.97
C ASN A 139 2.00 -21.84 -5.51
N ILE A 140 2.77 -21.41 -4.53
CA ILE A 140 2.31 -21.46 -3.14
C ILE A 140 1.54 -20.18 -2.85
N ILE A 141 0.23 -20.25 -3.03
CA ILE A 141 -0.70 -19.18 -2.66
C ILE A 141 -0.59 -18.95 -1.14
N GLY A 142 -0.31 -17.72 -0.73
CA GLY A 142 -0.23 -17.34 0.67
C GLY A 142 1.17 -17.32 1.28
N LYS A 143 2.18 -17.88 0.61
CA LYS A 143 3.58 -17.67 0.98
C LYS A 143 4.21 -16.65 0.06
N THR A 144 4.24 -15.44 0.51
CA THR A 144 4.80 -14.36 -0.27
C THR A 144 6.13 -13.93 0.30
N ILE A 145 7.14 -13.97 -0.54
CA ILE A 145 8.45 -13.44 -0.21
C ILE A 145 8.42 -11.97 -0.57
N LEU A 146 8.28 -11.11 0.42
CA LEU A 146 8.59 -9.71 0.26
C LEU A 146 10.07 -9.58 -0.05
N ARG A 147 10.38 -8.83 -1.11
CA ARG A 147 11.75 -8.65 -1.54
C ARG A 147 12.59 -8.09 -0.41
N THR A 148 13.77 -8.62 -0.28
CA THR A 148 14.83 -8.17 0.61
C THR A 148 15.07 -6.68 0.57
N CYS A 149 15.50 -6.15 1.68
CA CYS A 149 16.33 -4.96 1.70
C CYS A 149 17.46 -5.11 0.70
N VAL A 150 17.65 -4.12 -0.14
CA VAL A 150 18.61 -4.14 -1.25
C VAL A 150 20.03 -4.47 -0.77
N ASP A 151 20.34 -4.13 0.47
CA ASP A 151 21.72 -4.20 0.98
C ASP A 151 22.10 -5.54 1.62
N ASN A 152 21.20 -6.34 2.16
CA ASN A 152 21.57 -7.58 2.85
C ASN A 152 21.04 -8.86 2.21
N LYS A 153 20.36 -8.81 1.09
CA LYS A 153 19.84 -9.99 0.36
C LYS A 153 18.95 -10.91 1.20
N GLU A 154 18.44 -10.43 2.32
CA GLU A 154 17.54 -11.19 3.16
C GLU A 154 16.14 -11.23 2.55
N LYS A 155 15.55 -12.40 2.50
CA LYS A 155 14.17 -12.58 2.05
C LYS A 155 13.23 -12.32 3.24
N ILE A 156 12.30 -11.42 3.04
CA ILE A 156 11.23 -11.21 4.01
C ILE A 156 10.07 -12.10 3.61
N GLU A 157 9.82 -13.13 4.39
CA GLU A 157 8.69 -14.00 4.17
C GLU A 157 7.47 -13.45 4.93
N CYS A 158 6.36 -13.33 4.22
CA CYS A 158 5.07 -13.01 4.79
C CYS A 158 4.10 -14.14 4.44
N ASP A 159 3.83 -15.03 5.41
CA ASP A 159 2.82 -16.06 5.26
C ASP A 159 1.45 -15.46 5.62
N LEU A 160 0.58 -15.34 4.64
CA LEU A 160 -0.76 -14.82 4.84
C LEU A 160 -1.72 -15.87 5.40
N THR A 161 -1.38 -17.16 5.28
CA THR A 161 -2.25 -18.25 5.73
C THR A 161 -2.35 -18.27 7.25
N GLY A 162 -3.57 -18.20 7.76
CA GLY A 162 -3.84 -18.20 9.21
C GLY A 162 -3.57 -16.89 9.93
N VAL A 163 -2.99 -15.89 9.25
CA VAL A 163 -2.74 -14.56 9.81
C VAL A 163 -3.72 -13.53 9.25
N VAL A 164 -4.04 -13.63 7.97
CA VAL A 164 -4.95 -12.72 7.28
C VAL A 164 -6.28 -13.44 7.00
N LYS A 165 -7.37 -12.86 7.50
CA LYS A 165 -8.72 -13.40 7.33
C LYS A 165 -9.20 -13.35 5.89
N ASN A 166 -9.03 -12.20 5.25
CA ASN A 166 -9.47 -11.94 3.88
C ASN A 166 -8.33 -11.31 3.09
N TYR A 167 -7.96 -11.88 1.95
CA TYR A 167 -6.97 -11.26 1.06
C TYR A 167 -7.15 -11.62 -0.40
N LYS A 168 -6.69 -10.74 -1.29
CA LYS A 168 -6.66 -10.93 -2.74
C LYS A 168 -5.38 -10.32 -3.31
N LEU A 169 -4.71 -11.08 -4.18
CA LEU A 169 -3.63 -10.58 -5.03
C LEU A 169 -4.19 -10.18 -6.37
N PHE A 170 -3.97 -8.92 -6.74
CA PHE A 170 -4.31 -8.37 -8.04
C PHE A 170 -3.06 -8.25 -8.88
N TYR A 171 -2.98 -9.10 -9.92
CA TYR A 171 -1.88 -9.06 -10.86
C TYR A 171 -2.15 -8.01 -11.93
N PRO A 172 -1.15 -7.18 -12.30
CA PRO A 172 -1.32 -6.22 -13.36
C PRO A 172 -1.62 -6.94 -14.68
N PRO A 173 -2.38 -6.33 -15.59
CA PRO A 173 -2.73 -6.95 -16.86
C PRO A 173 -1.49 -7.04 -17.76
N TYR A 174 -0.82 -8.16 -17.70
CA TYR A 174 0.45 -8.44 -18.39
C TYR A 174 0.43 -8.15 -19.90
N LYS A 175 -0.73 -8.21 -20.54
CA LYS A 175 -0.87 -7.88 -21.97
C LYS A 175 -0.48 -6.43 -22.33
N HIS A 176 -0.42 -5.53 -21.33
CA HIS A 176 -0.01 -4.13 -21.50
C HIS A 176 1.41 -3.86 -21.04
N PHE A 177 2.07 -4.84 -20.43
CA PHE A 177 3.46 -4.77 -19.99
C PHE A 177 4.33 -5.55 -20.98
N VAL A 178 4.82 -4.88 -22.00
CA VAL A 178 5.75 -5.51 -22.96
C VAL A 178 7.05 -5.84 -22.25
N GLY A 179 7.24 -7.13 -21.93
CA GLY A 179 8.50 -7.68 -21.45
C GLY A 179 8.74 -7.71 -19.94
N THR A 180 7.79 -7.29 -19.10
CA THR A 180 7.93 -7.38 -17.64
C THR A 180 6.63 -7.85 -16.97
N THR A 181 6.77 -8.85 -16.12
CA THR A 181 5.73 -9.23 -15.17
C THR A 181 5.87 -8.30 -13.96
N GLY A 182 5.01 -7.29 -13.85
CA GLY A 182 4.96 -6.45 -12.65
C GLY A 182 4.50 -7.25 -11.43
N PRO A 183 4.97 -6.92 -10.22
CA PRO A 183 4.48 -7.56 -9.00
C PRO A 183 3.02 -7.23 -8.75
N PRO A 184 2.27 -8.14 -8.09
CA PRO A 184 0.88 -7.90 -7.75
C PRO A 184 0.73 -6.86 -6.64
N THR A 185 -0.47 -6.31 -6.55
CA THR A 185 -0.92 -5.52 -5.41
C THR A 185 -1.72 -6.43 -4.48
N LEU A 186 -1.37 -6.49 -3.21
CA LEU A 186 -2.18 -7.15 -2.19
C LEU A 186 -3.26 -6.20 -1.68
N VAL A 187 -4.48 -6.69 -1.59
CA VAL A 187 -5.57 -6.06 -0.82
C VAL A 187 -6.00 -7.05 0.24
N CYS A 188 -6.08 -6.62 1.49
CA CYS A 188 -6.46 -7.51 2.58
C CYS A 188 -7.22 -6.79 3.70
N SER A 189 -7.89 -7.59 4.54
CA SER A 189 -8.62 -7.13 5.71
C SER A 189 -8.80 -8.25 6.75
N ASN A 190 -8.55 -7.93 8.01
CA ASN A 190 -8.99 -8.76 9.15
C ASN A 190 -10.32 -8.25 9.76
N ILE A 191 -10.71 -7.02 9.43
CA ILE A 191 -11.89 -6.35 10.01
C ILE A 191 -13.16 -6.64 9.23
N MET A 192 -13.11 -6.59 7.91
CA MET A 192 -14.25 -6.93 7.06
C MET A 192 -14.68 -8.39 7.29
N ASP A 193 -15.98 -8.66 7.23
CA ASP A 193 -16.42 -10.04 7.04
C ASP A 193 -16.17 -10.53 5.61
N HIS A 194 -16.39 -11.82 5.36
CA HIS A 194 -16.10 -12.40 4.05
C HIS A 194 -17.00 -11.85 2.94
N GLU A 195 -18.28 -11.59 3.24
CA GLU A 195 -19.22 -11.11 2.24
C GLU A 195 -18.93 -9.66 1.83
N GLU A 196 -18.59 -8.80 2.79
CA GLU A 196 -18.17 -7.43 2.55
C GLU A 196 -16.88 -7.39 1.71
N PHE A 197 -15.89 -8.20 2.08
CA PHE A 197 -14.62 -8.27 1.35
C PHE A 197 -14.80 -8.82 -0.07
N ASP A 198 -15.55 -9.91 -0.24
CA ASP A 198 -15.84 -10.50 -1.56
C ASP A 198 -16.61 -9.52 -2.46
N THR A 199 -17.50 -8.71 -1.86
CA THR A 199 -18.21 -7.68 -2.59
C THR A 199 -17.25 -6.60 -3.09
N LEU A 200 -16.32 -6.12 -2.25
CA LEU A 200 -15.29 -5.18 -2.65
C LEU A 200 -14.40 -5.76 -3.76
N VAL A 201 -13.97 -7.01 -3.63
CA VAL A 201 -13.15 -7.70 -4.65
C VAL A 201 -13.90 -7.79 -5.97
N ARG A 202 -15.19 -8.13 -5.97
CA ARG A 202 -16.02 -8.18 -7.20
C ARG A 202 -16.14 -6.82 -7.87
N ILE A 203 -16.34 -5.75 -7.10
CA ILE A 203 -16.39 -4.38 -7.62
C ILE A 203 -15.08 -4.02 -8.30
N ILE A 204 -13.95 -4.29 -7.64
CA ILE A 204 -12.61 -4.04 -8.20
C ILE A 204 -12.43 -4.79 -9.52
N GLN A 205 -12.72 -6.09 -9.54
CA GLN A 205 -12.54 -6.93 -10.73
C GLN A 205 -13.45 -6.51 -11.90
N THR A 206 -14.69 -6.11 -11.61
CA THR A 206 -15.64 -5.65 -12.63
C THR A 206 -15.16 -4.34 -13.28
N ASN A 207 -14.59 -3.44 -12.48
CA ASN A 207 -14.19 -2.12 -12.95
C ASN A 207 -12.74 -2.10 -13.48
N GLU A 208 -11.93 -3.10 -13.13
CA GLU A 208 -10.53 -3.22 -13.57
C GLU A 208 -10.40 -3.15 -15.10
N ALA A 209 -11.28 -3.81 -15.83
CA ALA A 209 -11.26 -3.81 -17.29
C ALA A 209 -11.37 -2.41 -17.90
N SER A 210 -12.05 -1.47 -17.22
CA SER A 210 -12.27 -0.11 -17.73
C SER A 210 -11.03 0.78 -17.64
N TYR A 211 -10.02 0.41 -16.85
CA TYR A 211 -8.80 1.20 -16.69
C TYR A 211 -7.73 0.90 -17.76
N TYR A 212 -7.93 -0.17 -18.52
CA TYR A 212 -6.94 -0.71 -19.46
C TYR A 212 -7.39 -0.68 -20.92
N VAL A 213 -8.49 -0.02 -21.19
CA VAL A 213 -9.04 0.17 -22.56
C VAL A 213 -8.51 1.45 -23.18
#